data_704466f23c35535946ccc5b18f99f835
#
_entry.id   704466f23c35535946ccc5b18f99f835
#
_cell.length_a   1.000
_cell.length_b   1.000
_cell.length_c   1.000
_cell.angle_alpha   90.00
_cell.angle_beta   90.00
_cell.angle_gamma   90.00
#
_symmetry.space_group_name_H-M   'P 1'
#
loop_
_entity.id
_entity.type
_entity.pdbx_description
1 polymer ?
#
loop_
_entity_poly.entity_id
_entity_poly.type
_entity_poly.pdbx_seq_one_letter_code
_entity_poly.pdbx_strand_id
1 'polypeptide(L)'
;DGEVEDENKEITLTEARKIEPDYEVGEDVSEKVDFNKFGRRAILTLRQTLASKILELEHDSLFNKYKDRVGQIISGEVYQVWKREVLIVDDENNELILPKTEQIPGDMYRKGETVRAVIDRVDNDNNNPKIILSRTAPAFLQRLLEAEVPEIAEGLIAIRRIARLPGERAKIAVESFDERIDPVGACVGVKGSRVHGIVRELNNENLDVVNYTDNAKLFIQRALAPAAITSVNIDDENKKAEVFLKPDQVSKAIGRGGMNIKLASMLTEYTIDVFREVDDNEADEDIYLDEFSDEIDQWVIDAIKGIGLDTAKQVLNAPRNLLIEKADLEEETVDNVINVLRTEFEQ
;
A
#
# COMPACT_ATOMS: atom_id res chain seq x y z
N ASP A 1 26.95 -29.98 -52.80
CA ASP A 1 27.83 -29.90 -51.63
C ASP A 1 27.94 -28.42 -51.25
N GLY A 2 27.19 -28.02 -50.22
CA GLY A 2 27.34 -26.70 -49.62
C GLY A 2 28.62 -26.66 -48.78
N GLU A 3 29.18 -25.45 -48.62
CA GLU A 3 30.27 -25.23 -47.65
C GLU A 3 29.75 -25.50 -46.24
N VAL A 4 30.48 -26.33 -45.48
CA VAL A 4 30.20 -26.52 -44.02
C VAL A 4 30.58 -25.24 -43.31
N GLU A 5 29.62 -24.57 -42.69
CA GLU A 5 29.86 -23.34 -41.93
C GLU A 5 30.40 -23.60 -40.51
N ASP A 6 29.95 -24.69 -39.89
CA ASP A 6 30.38 -25.10 -38.53
C ASP A 6 30.70 -26.58 -38.49
N GLU A 7 32.02 -26.93 -38.56
CA GLU A 7 32.51 -28.30 -38.50
C GLU A 7 32.08 -29.10 -37.25
N ASN A 8 31.60 -28.43 -36.20
CA ASN A 8 31.13 -29.11 -35.00
C ASN A 8 29.64 -29.47 -35.04
N LYS A 9 28.88 -28.89 -35.97
CA LYS A 9 27.42 -29.08 -36.09
C LYS A 9 27.01 -29.64 -37.43
N GLU A 10 27.86 -29.50 -38.45
CA GLU A 10 27.57 -29.85 -39.82
C GLU A 10 28.61 -30.80 -40.36
N ILE A 11 28.19 -31.70 -41.19
CA ILE A 11 29.05 -32.69 -41.87
C ILE A 11 28.75 -32.67 -43.37
N THR A 12 29.78 -32.88 -44.19
CA THR A 12 29.57 -32.92 -45.64
C THR A 12 28.75 -34.15 -46.02
N LEU A 13 27.93 -34.05 -47.08
CA LEU A 13 27.14 -35.16 -47.59
C LEU A 13 28.00 -36.35 -47.94
N THR A 14 29.23 -36.11 -48.44
CA THR A 14 30.19 -37.14 -48.79
C THR A 14 30.69 -37.92 -47.57
N GLU A 15 30.82 -37.28 -46.44
CA GLU A 15 31.22 -37.91 -45.18
C GLU A 15 30.00 -38.56 -44.48
N ALA A 16 28.84 -37.97 -44.53
CA ALA A 16 27.59 -38.52 -43.99
C ALA A 16 27.25 -39.84 -44.68
N ARG A 17 27.41 -39.92 -46.02
CA ARG A 17 27.19 -41.16 -46.80
C ARG A 17 28.22 -42.28 -46.57
N LYS A 18 29.33 -41.99 -45.91
CA LYS A 18 30.27 -43.08 -45.45
C LYS A 18 29.72 -43.73 -44.17
N ILE A 19 28.88 -43.03 -43.40
CA ILE A 19 28.25 -43.59 -42.21
C ILE A 19 27.03 -44.41 -42.64
N GLU A 20 26.13 -43.78 -43.43
CA GLU A 20 24.96 -44.46 -43.98
C GLU A 20 24.66 -43.92 -45.40
N PRO A 21 24.57 -44.79 -46.44
CA PRO A 21 24.52 -44.40 -47.85
C PRO A 21 23.26 -43.57 -48.21
N ASP A 22 22.21 -43.69 -47.42
CA ASP A 22 20.88 -43.13 -47.72
C ASP A 22 20.69 -41.69 -47.23
N TYR A 23 21.68 -41.06 -46.57
CA TYR A 23 21.59 -39.68 -46.10
C TYR A 23 21.44 -38.66 -47.25
N GLU A 24 20.51 -37.73 -47.06
CA GLU A 24 20.27 -36.60 -47.94
C GLU A 24 20.69 -35.26 -47.32
N VAL A 25 20.79 -34.22 -48.12
CA VAL A 25 21.15 -32.87 -47.63
C VAL A 25 20.05 -32.30 -46.73
N GLY A 26 20.39 -31.91 -45.53
CA GLY A 26 19.46 -31.36 -44.53
C GLY A 26 18.95 -32.38 -43.52
N GLU A 27 19.38 -33.62 -43.57
CA GLU A 27 19.08 -34.64 -42.58
C GLU A 27 20.08 -34.63 -41.41
N ASP A 28 19.60 -34.99 -40.23
CA ASP A 28 20.40 -35.11 -39.02
C ASP A 28 21.20 -36.43 -39.08
N VAL A 29 22.52 -36.32 -39.02
CA VAL A 29 23.42 -37.49 -39.02
C VAL A 29 23.73 -37.91 -37.59
N SER A 30 23.46 -39.18 -37.28
CA SER A 30 23.78 -39.74 -35.96
C SER A 30 24.94 -40.73 -36.06
N GLU A 31 26.01 -40.47 -35.30
CA GLU A 31 27.15 -41.38 -35.16
C GLU A 31 27.16 -42.04 -33.78
N LYS A 32 27.39 -43.38 -33.78
CA LYS A 32 27.53 -44.12 -32.53
C LYS A 32 28.88 -43.82 -31.87
N VAL A 33 28.85 -43.10 -30.77
CA VAL A 33 30.06 -42.78 -29.99
C VAL A 33 30.47 -43.95 -29.11
N ASP A 34 31.67 -44.47 -29.32
CA ASP A 34 32.26 -45.51 -28.47
C ASP A 34 33.01 -44.88 -27.30
N PHE A 35 32.40 -44.91 -26.11
CA PHE A 35 32.98 -44.37 -24.87
C PHE A 35 34.32 -45.00 -24.47
N ASN A 36 34.65 -46.22 -24.95
CA ASN A 36 35.91 -46.86 -24.64
C ASN A 36 37.15 -46.20 -25.32
N LYS A 37 36.91 -45.42 -26.37
CA LYS A 37 37.96 -44.64 -27.05
C LYS A 37 38.38 -43.39 -26.30
N PHE A 38 37.57 -42.94 -25.28
CA PHE A 38 37.86 -41.73 -24.50
C PHE A 38 38.73 -42.06 -23.28
N GLY A 39 39.73 -41.24 -23.02
CA GLY A 39 40.50 -41.29 -21.78
C GLY A 39 39.66 -40.88 -20.55
N ARG A 40 40.07 -41.32 -19.35
CA ARG A 40 39.38 -41.06 -18.08
C ARG A 40 39.03 -39.57 -17.86
N ARG A 41 39.91 -38.64 -18.29
CA ARG A 41 39.65 -37.19 -18.17
C ARG A 41 38.50 -36.75 -19.04
N ALA A 42 38.42 -37.20 -20.29
CA ALA A 42 37.36 -36.89 -21.22
C ALA A 42 35.99 -37.38 -20.70
N ILE A 43 35.94 -38.59 -20.13
CA ILE A 43 34.73 -39.16 -19.52
C ILE A 43 34.29 -38.34 -18.31
N LEU A 44 35.22 -37.89 -17.45
CA LEU A 44 34.90 -37.02 -16.30
C LEU A 44 34.38 -35.65 -16.75
N THR A 45 35.02 -35.04 -17.75
CA THR A 45 34.59 -33.76 -18.33
C THR A 45 33.19 -33.89 -18.93
N LEU A 46 32.95 -34.95 -19.74
CA LEU A 46 31.63 -35.23 -20.33
C LEU A 46 30.54 -35.34 -19.22
N ARG A 47 30.82 -36.10 -18.17
CA ARG A 47 29.89 -36.25 -17.04
C ARG A 47 29.59 -34.92 -16.34
N GLN A 48 30.63 -34.10 -16.11
CA GLN A 48 30.47 -32.79 -15.50
C GLN A 48 29.68 -31.82 -16.39
N THR A 49 30.01 -31.80 -17.70
CA THR A 49 29.31 -30.96 -18.68
C THR A 49 27.84 -31.37 -18.81
N LEU A 50 27.57 -32.68 -18.87
CA LEU A 50 26.20 -33.20 -18.95
C LEU A 50 25.40 -32.82 -17.69
N ALA A 51 25.98 -33.03 -16.50
CA ALA A 51 25.34 -32.64 -15.25
C ALA A 51 25.08 -31.13 -15.18
N SER A 52 26.03 -30.29 -15.62
CA SER A 52 25.86 -28.85 -15.70
C SER A 52 24.75 -28.43 -16.67
N LYS A 53 24.67 -29.08 -17.85
CA LYS A 53 23.62 -28.79 -18.84
C LYS A 53 22.24 -29.25 -18.41
N ILE A 54 22.13 -30.37 -17.70
CA ILE A 54 20.87 -30.81 -17.12
C ILE A 54 20.40 -29.79 -16.09
N LEU A 55 21.29 -29.36 -15.18
CA LEU A 55 20.97 -28.36 -14.16
C LEU A 55 20.56 -27.00 -14.78
N GLU A 56 21.25 -26.58 -15.86
CA GLU A 56 20.89 -25.37 -16.61
C GLU A 56 19.47 -25.47 -17.17
N LEU A 57 19.10 -26.59 -17.78
CA LEU A 57 17.74 -26.81 -18.31
C LEU A 57 16.69 -26.89 -17.21
N GLU A 58 17.00 -27.50 -16.07
CA GLU A 58 16.12 -27.54 -14.91
C GLU A 58 15.87 -26.11 -14.36
N HIS A 59 16.92 -25.27 -14.26
CA HIS A 59 16.83 -23.90 -13.84
C HIS A 59 16.01 -23.03 -14.81
N ASP A 60 16.25 -23.20 -16.13
CA ASP A 60 15.48 -22.47 -17.16
C ASP A 60 13.98 -22.85 -17.12
N SER A 61 13.72 -24.16 -16.96
CA SER A 61 12.34 -24.65 -16.82
C SER A 61 11.66 -24.07 -15.57
N LEU A 62 12.36 -24.07 -14.42
CA LEU A 62 11.88 -23.52 -13.18
C LEU A 62 11.62 -21.99 -13.30
N PHE A 63 12.57 -21.26 -13.88
CA PHE A 63 12.43 -19.82 -14.11
C PHE A 63 11.20 -19.51 -14.96
N ASN A 64 11.03 -20.16 -16.11
CA ASN A 64 9.90 -19.92 -17.01
C ASN A 64 8.57 -20.27 -16.33
N LYS A 65 8.50 -21.39 -15.62
CA LYS A 65 7.31 -21.82 -14.89
C LYS A 65 6.80 -20.77 -13.88
N TYR A 66 7.72 -20.18 -13.10
CA TYR A 66 7.32 -19.22 -12.06
C TYR A 66 7.24 -17.79 -12.56
N LYS A 67 7.96 -17.41 -13.61
CA LYS A 67 7.87 -16.11 -14.26
C LYS A 67 6.42 -15.81 -14.71
N ASP A 68 5.77 -16.79 -15.33
CA ASP A 68 4.39 -16.66 -15.81
C ASP A 68 3.35 -16.66 -14.65
N ARG A 69 3.79 -17.01 -13.45
CA ARG A 69 2.96 -17.04 -12.25
C ARG A 69 3.18 -15.85 -11.31
N VAL A 70 4.01 -14.88 -11.69
CA VAL A 70 4.20 -13.65 -10.91
C VAL A 70 2.86 -12.96 -10.68
N GLY A 71 2.61 -12.53 -9.44
CA GLY A 71 1.33 -11.96 -9.03
C GLY A 71 0.25 -12.99 -8.67
N GLN A 72 0.50 -14.30 -8.76
CA GLN A 72 -0.42 -15.34 -8.31
C GLN A 72 -0.12 -15.77 -6.87
N ILE A 73 -1.16 -16.17 -6.14
CA ILE A 73 -0.99 -16.81 -4.82
C ILE A 73 -0.41 -18.21 -4.98
N ILE A 74 0.51 -18.52 -4.09
CA ILE A 74 1.05 -19.87 -3.90
C ILE A 74 0.98 -20.22 -2.42
N SER A 75 0.77 -21.50 -2.13
CA SER A 75 0.86 -22.07 -0.79
C SER A 75 2.07 -22.98 -0.73
N GLY A 76 2.75 -23.00 0.40
CA GLY A 76 3.85 -23.91 0.63
C GLY A 76 4.09 -24.13 2.12
N GLU A 77 4.85 -25.16 2.44
CA GLU A 77 5.20 -25.52 3.82
C GLU A 77 6.50 -24.85 4.23
N VAL A 78 6.55 -24.28 5.43
CA VAL A 78 7.79 -23.72 6.00
C VAL A 78 8.79 -24.84 6.25
N TYR A 79 9.86 -24.85 5.47
CA TYR A 79 10.94 -25.81 5.61
C TYR A 79 11.96 -25.36 6.66
N GLN A 80 12.38 -24.07 6.58
CA GLN A 80 13.34 -23.50 7.51
C GLN A 80 13.13 -22.00 7.72
N VAL A 81 13.34 -21.53 8.95
CA VAL A 81 13.26 -20.11 9.31
C VAL A 81 14.67 -19.61 9.63
N TRP A 82 15.13 -18.63 8.87
CA TRP A 82 16.38 -17.92 9.13
C TRP A 82 16.13 -16.49 9.60
N LYS A 83 17.16 -15.81 10.07
CA LYS A 83 17.06 -14.44 10.57
C LYS A 83 16.58 -13.45 9.53
N ARG A 84 16.93 -13.65 8.26
CA ARG A 84 16.66 -12.72 7.17
C ARG A 84 15.56 -13.16 6.21
N GLU A 85 15.21 -14.42 6.22
CA GLU A 85 14.27 -15.02 5.28
C GLU A 85 13.67 -16.32 5.81
N VAL A 86 12.56 -16.72 5.25
CA VAL A 86 11.93 -18.00 5.49
C VAL A 86 11.99 -18.81 4.18
N LEU A 87 12.50 -20.03 4.26
CA LEU A 87 12.48 -20.98 3.16
C LEU A 87 11.17 -21.76 3.22
N ILE A 88 10.43 -21.71 2.14
CA ILE A 88 9.14 -22.37 1.96
C ILE A 88 9.31 -23.36 0.81
N VAL A 89 8.64 -24.50 0.90
CA VAL A 89 8.68 -25.54 -0.15
C VAL A 89 7.24 -25.74 -0.64
N ASP A 90 7.05 -25.72 -1.95
CA ASP A 90 5.76 -26.00 -2.56
C ASP A 90 5.48 -27.51 -2.69
N ASP A 91 4.33 -27.85 -3.25
CA ASP A 91 3.89 -29.26 -3.44
C ASP A 91 4.80 -30.07 -4.37
N GLU A 92 5.61 -29.40 -5.19
CA GLU A 92 6.57 -30.04 -6.10
C GLU A 92 8.00 -30.07 -5.55
N ASN A 93 8.20 -29.67 -4.29
CA ASN A 93 9.49 -29.52 -3.61
C ASN A 93 10.40 -28.42 -4.20
N ASN A 94 9.82 -27.39 -4.84
CA ASN A 94 10.58 -26.22 -5.26
C ASN A 94 10.78 -25.27 -4.07
N GLU A 95 11.98 -24.70 -4.00
CA GLU A 95 12.33 -23.75 -2.95
C GLU A 95 11.82 -22.34 -3.27
N LEU A 96 11.07 -21.76 -2.33
CA LEU A 96 10.49 -20.44 -2.39
C LEU A 96 11.03 -19.62 -1.22
N ILE A 97 11.42 -18.39 -1.48
CA ILE A 97 12.05 -17.54 -0.47
C ILE A 97 11.10 -16.41 -0.08
N LEU A 98 10.82 -16.27 1.22
CA LEU A 98 10.08 -15.15 1.78
C LEU A 98 11.03 -14.26 2.61
N PRO A 99 11.60 -13.19 2.02
CA PRO A 99 12.51 -12.28 2.70
C PRO A 99 11.84 -11.59 3.90
N LYS A 100 12.63 -11.18 4.88
CA LYS A 100 12.11 -10.48 6.08
C LYS A 100 11.37 -9.18 5.75
N THR A 101 11.79 -8.48 4.70
CA THR A 101 11.15 -7.26 4.19
C THR A 101 9.76 -7.51 3.60
N GLU A 102 9.51 -8.73 3.13
CA GLU A 102 8.27 -9.16 2.51
C GLU A 102 7.34 -9.93 3.47
N GLN A 103 7.70 -10.01 4.75
CA GLN A 103 6.89 -10.58 5.81
C GLN A 103 6.03 -9.49 6.45
N ILE A 104 4.78 -9.81 6.79
CA ILE A 104 3.92 -8.90 7.54
C ILE A 104 4.52 -8.73 8.95
N PRO A 105 4.65 -7.50 9.48
CA PRO A 105 5.08 -7.28 10.85
C PRO A 105 4.22 -8.08 11.84
N GLY A 106 4.87 -8.87 12.69
CA GLY A 106 4.16 -9.72 13.66
C GLY A 106 3.84 -11.15 13.18
N ASP A 107 4.06 -11.48 11.90
CA ASP A 107 3.97 -12.87 11.44
C ASP A 107 5.02 -13.74 12.14
N MET A 108 4.58 -14.88 12.61
CA MET A 108 5.45 -15.92 13.20
C MET A 108 5.39 -17.17 12.33
N TYR A 109 6.53 -17.69 11.96
CA TYR A 109 6.63 -18.87 11.12
C TYR A 109 7.26 -20.03 11.90
N ARG A 110 6.68 -21.21 11.78
CA ARG A 110 7.20 -22.44 12.38
C ARG A 110 7.36 -23.49 11.30
N LYS A 111 8.41 -24.30 11.44
CA LYS A 111 8.62 -25.43 10.52
C LYS A 111 7.40 -26.33 10.47
N GLY A 112 6.96 -26.70 9.27
CA GLY A 112 5.81 -27.54 9.03
C GLY A 112 4.48 -26.78 8.90
N GLU A 113 4.47 -25.46 9.11
CA GLU A 113 3.26 -24.63 8.92
C GLU A 113 3.07 -24.29 7.44
N THR A 114 1.84 -24.30 6.96
CA THR A 114 1.50 -23.84 5.62
C THR A 114 1.38 -22.33 5.59
N VAL A 115 2.05 -21.70 4.64
CA VAL A 115 2.03 -20.24 4.41
C VAL A 115 1.52 -19.96 3.02
N ARG A 116 0.63 -18.97 2.92
CA ARG A 116 0.19 -18.39 1.64
C ARG A 116 0.89 -17.08 1.39
N ALA A 117 1.37 -16.87 0.17
CA ALA A 117 1.99 -15.63 -0.26
C ALA A 117 1.78 -15.42 -1.76
N VAL A 118 2.06 -14.24 -2.26
CA VAL A 118 2.10 -13.98 -3.70
C VAL A 118 3.53 -14.16 -4.21
N ILE A 119 3.67 -14.68 -5.42
CA ILE A 119 4.96 -14.66 -6.11
C ILE A 119 5.21 -13.22 -6.56
N ASP A 120 6.17 -12.56 -5.93
CA ASP A 120 6.50 -11.16 -6.20
C ASP A 120 7.36 -11.03 -7.46
N ARG A 121 8.42 -11.81 -7.50
CA ARG A 121 9.34 -11.85 -8.64
C ARG A 121 10.16 -13.14 -8.66
N VAL A 122 10.77 -13.38 -9.80
CA VAL A 122 11.74 -14.47 -9.97
C VAL A 122 13.07 -13.84 -10.37
N ASP A 123 14.04 -13.90 -9.47
CA ASP A 123 15.39 -13.41 -9.71
C ASP A 123 16.22 -14.56 -10.33
N ASN A 124 16.99 -14.29 -11.37
CA ASN A 124 17.84 -15.28 -12.02
C ASN A 124 19.32 -14.85 -11.96
N ASP A 125 19.91 -15.01 -10.77
CA ASP A 125 21.32 -14.70 -10.56
C ASP A 125 22.21 -15.87 -10.95
N ASN A 126 23.09 -15.66 -11.92
CA ASN A 126 24.03 -16.69 -12.40
C ASN A 126 23.37 -18.03 -12.79
N ASN A 127 22.24 -17.93 -13.49
CA ASN A 127 21.44 -19.09 -13.89
C ASN A 127 20.93 -19.95 -12.72
N ASN A 128 20.72 -19.33 -11.56
CA ASN A 128 20.12 -19.94 -10.39
C ASN A 128 18.83 -19.16 -10.03
N PRO A 129 17.67 -19.62 -10.49
CA PRO A 129 16.40 -18.93 -10.25
C PRO A 129 16.02 -18.97 -8.77
N LYS A 130 15.69 -17.79 -8.24
CA LYS A 130 15.16 -17.62 -6.90
C LYS A 130 13.74 -17.07 -6.99
N ILE A 131 12.79 -17.82 -6.47
CA ILE A 131 11.38 -17.42 -6.45
C ILE A 131 11.15 -16.65 -5.17
N ILE A 132 10.91 -15.35 -5.30
CA ILE A 132 10.69 -14.43 -4.17
C ILE A 132 9.21 -14.26 -3.92
N LEU A 133 8.81 -14.56 -2.70
CA LEU A 133 7.44 -14.41 -2.22
C LEU A 133 7.26 -13.10 -1.47
N SER A 134 6.05 -12.56 -1.49
CA SER A 134 5.65 -11.41 -0.68
C SER A 134 4.29 -11.63 -0.03
N ARG A 135 4.18 -11.21 1.24
CA ARG A 135 2.93 -11.05 1.98
C ARG A 135 2.59 -9.57 2.21
N THR A 136 3.53 -8.68 1.92
CA THR A 136 3.39 -7.22 2.05
C THR A 136 2.87 -6.56 0.78
N ALA A 137 3.10 -7.15 -0.39
CA ALA A 137 2.67 -6.61 -1.67
C ALA A 137 1.15 -6.38 -1.74
N PRO A 138 0.67 -5.28 -2.36
CA PRO A 138 -0.76 -5.06 -2.63
C PRO A 138 -1.41 -6.20 -3.40
N ALA A 139 -0.67 -6.84 -4.31
CA ALA A 139 -1.13 -7.98 -5.08
C ALA A 139 -1.57 -9.17 -4.19
N PHE A 140 -0.94 -9.37 -3.03
CA PHE A 140 -1.37 -10.42 -2.09
C PHE A 140 -2.78 -10.14 -1.57
N LEU A 141 -3.07 -8.92 -1.12
CA LEU A 141 -4.42 -8.54 -0.69
C LEU A 141 -5.43 -8.63 -1.84
N GLN A 142 -5.05 -8.20 -3.05
CA GLN A 142 -5.90 -8.32 -4.24
C GLN A 142 -6.32 -9.77 -4.49
N ARG A 143 -5.38 -10.70 -4.49
CA ARG A 143 -5.66 -12.13 -4.71
C ARG A 143 -6.48 -12.77 -3.60
N LEU A 144 -6.31 -12.33 -2.35
CA LEU A 144 -7.16 -12.77 -1.25
C LEU A 144 -8.61 -12.29 -1.44
N LEU A 145 -8.81 -11.05 -1.89
CA LEU A 145 -10.15 -10.53 -2.21
C LEU A 145 -10.79 -11.28 -3.38
N GLU A 146 -10.04 -11.57 -4.44
CA GLU A 146 -10.52 -12.36 -5.59
C GLU A 146 -10.96 -13.78 -5.17
N ALA A 147 -10.28 -14.36 -4.18
CA ALA A 147 -10.64 -15.69 -3.67
C ALA A 147 -11.89 -15.70 -2.76
N GLU A 148 -12.10 -14.61 -1.99
CA GLU A 148 -13.18 -14.54 -0.99
C GLU A 148 -14.45 -13.85 -1.53
N VAL A 149 -14.36 -13.08 -2.60
CA VAL A 149 -15.44 -12.27 -3.18
C VAL A 149 -15.77 -12.76 -4.58
N PRO A 150 -16.82 -13.60 -4.75
CA PRO A 150 -17.20 -14.16 -6.05
C PRO A 150 -17.44 -13.09 -7.12
N GLU A 151 -18.03 -11.95 -6.75
CA GLU A 151 -18.34 -10.85 -7.67
C GLU A 151 -17.06 -10.21 -8.27
N ILE A 152 -15.93 -10.29 -7.56
CA ILE A 152 -14.62 -9.87 -8.10
C ILE A 152 -14.08 -10.96 -9.04
N ALA A 153 -14.18 -12.23 -8.64
CA ALA A 153 -13.73 -13.36 -9.47
C ALA A 153 -14.51 -13.46 -10.80
N GLU A 154 -15.78 -13.11 -10.78
CA GLU A 154 -16.67 -13.09 -11.96
C GLU A 154 -16.51 -11.81 -12.82
N GLY A 155 -15.71 -10.85 -12.35
CA GLY A 155 -15.46 -9.58 -13.06
C GLY A 155 -16.60 -8.57 -12.99
N LEU A 156 -17.58 -8.76 -12.07
CA LEU A 156 -18.67 -7.81 -11.83
C LEU A 156 -18.21 -6.60 -11.00
N ILE A 157 -17.21 -6.82 -10.15
CA ILE A 157 -16.55 -5.79 -9.35
C ILE A 157 -15.07 -5.76 -9.70
N ALA A 158 -14.54 -4.56 -9.96
CA ALA A 158 -13.12 -4.34 -10.18
C ALA A 158 -12.47 -3.69 -8.95
N ILE A 159 -11.30 -4.19 -8.58
CA ILE A 159 -10.41 -3.50 -7.66
C ILE A 159 -9.61 -2.48 -8.47
N ARG A 160 -9.85 -1.19 -8.24
CA ARG A 160 -9.20 -0.11 -8.98
C ARG A 160 -7.84 0.26 -8.39
N ARG A 161 -7.77 0.35 -7.06
CA ARG A 161 -6.54 0.74 -6.34
C ARG A 161 -6.49 0.10 -4.98
N ILE A 162 -5.27 -0.14 -4.52
CA ILE A 162 -4.98 -0.63 -3.17
C ILE A 162 -3.86 0.21 -2.57
N ALA A 163 -4.10 0.77 -1.40
CA ALA A 163 -3.09 1.39 -0.56
C ALA A 163 -2.97 0.58 0.73
N ARG A 164 -1.75 0.18 1.09
CA ARG A 164 -1.53 -0.77 2.18
C ARG A 164 -0.36 -0.38 3.07
N LEU A 165 -0.56 -0.48 4.38
CA LEU A 165 0.46 -0.48 5.41
C LEU A 165 0.41 -1.89 6.05
N PRO A 166 1.30 -2.81 5.64
CA PRO A 166 1.21 -4.21 5.99
C PRO A 166 1.17 -4.45 7.50
N GLY A 167 0.20 -5.26 7.95
CA GLY A 167 -0.02 -5.58 9.36
C GLY A 167 -0.74 -4.51 10.17
N GLU A 168 -1.05 -3.36 9.59
CA GLU A 168 -1.75 -2.26 10.27
C GLU A 168 -3.10 -1.96 9.63
N ARG A 169 -3.09 -1.44 8.41
CA ARG A 169 -4.31 -1.04 7.70
C ARG A 169 -4.12 -1.00 6.20
N ALA A 170 -5.19 -1.29 5.46
CA ALA A 170 -5.27 -1.09 4.01
C ALA A 170 -6.57 -0.38 3.61
N LYS A 171 -6.49 0.40 2.52
CA LYS A 171 -7.65 0.97 1.84
C LYS A 171 -7.74 0.41 0.43
N ILE A 172 -8.94 0.03 0.03
CA ILE A 172 -9.21 -0.64 -1.23
C ILE A 172 -10.31 0.13 -1.96
N ALA A 173 -10.01 0.62 -3.15
CA ALA A 173 -10.99 1.28 -4.01
C ALA A 173 -11.59 0.25 -4.97
N VAL A 174 -12.89 0.07 -4.91
CA VAL A 174 -13.64 -0.89 -5.72
C VAL A 174 -14.71 -0.19 -6.55
N GLU A 175 -15.00 -0.75 -7.71
CA GLU A 175 -16.03 -0.26 -8.61
C GLU A 175 -16.86 -1.43 -9.12
N SER A 176 -18.18 -1.26 -9.19
CA SER A 176 -19.07 -2.24 -9.82
C SER A 176 -19.41 -1.83 -11.25
N PHE A 177 -19.44 -2.80 -12.15
CA PHE A 177 -19.94 -2.62 -13.52
C PHE A 177 -21.46 -2.83 -13.63
N ASP A 178 -22.10 -3.34 -12.57
CA ASP A 178 -23.56 -3.47 -12.47
C ASP A 178 -24.09 -2.51 -11.39
N GLU A 179 -24.92 -1.55 -11.76
CA GLU A 179 -25.51 -0.54 -10.87
C GLU A 179 -26.34 -1.13 -9.72
N ARG A 180 -26.79 -2.39 -9.87
CA ARG A 180 -27.57 -3.10 -8.86
C ARG A 180 -26.71 -3.71 -7.75
N ILE A 181 -25.40 -3.75 -7.93
CA ILE A 181 -24.46 -4.34 -6.99
C ILE A 181 -23.76 -3.23 -6.21
N ASP A 182 -23.92 -3.21 -4.88
CA ASP A 182 -23.09 -2.38 -4.01
C ASP A 182 -21.71 -3.04 -3.86
N PRO A 183 -20.65 -2.46 -4.48
CA PRO A 183 -19.34 -3.09 -4.46
C PRO A 183 -18.69 -3.13 -3.07
N VAL A 184 -19.00 -2.15 -2.21
CA VAL A 184 -18.49 -2.14 -0.83
C VAL A 184 -19.18 -3.22 0.00
N GLY A 185 -20.50 -3.28 -0.05
CA GLY A 185 -21.28 -4.29 0.65
C GLY A 185 -20.92 -5.72 0.23
N ALA A 186 -20.71 -5.95 -1.07
CA ALA A 186 -20.31 -7.24 -1.61
C ALA A 186 -18.90 -7.66 -1.10
N CYS A 187 -17.94 -6.75 -1.09
CA CYS A 187 -16.59 -7.03 -0.60
C CYS A 187 -16.57 -7.28 0.91
N VAL A 188 -17.31 -6.49 1.69
CA VAL A 188 -17.35 -6.63 3.16
C VAL A 188 -18.12 -7.89 3.57
N GLY A 189 -19.22 -8.17 2.89
CA GLY A 189 -20.11 -9.28 3.21
C GLY A 189 -21.00 -9.00 4.43
N VAL A 190 -21.96 -9.89 4.67
CA VAL A 190 -22.91 -9.75 5.79
C VAL A 190 -22.15 -9.74 7.12
N LYS A 191 -22.27 -8.64 7.88
CA LYS A 191 -21.55 -8.43 9.16
C LYS A 191 -20.04 -8.62 9.05
N GLY A 192 -19.45 -8.33 7.90
CA GLY A 192 -18.01 -8.44 7.68
C GLY A 192 -17.51 -9.88 7.44
N SER A 193 -18.38 -10.84 7.14
CA SER A 193 -18.02 -12.25 7.05
C SER A 193 -16.91 -12.54 6.04
N ARG A 194 -16.90 -11.84 4.90
CA ARG A 194 -15.87 -12.03 3.85
C ARG A 194 -14.54 -11.41 4.23
N VAL A 195 -14.56 -10.17 4.71
CA VAL A 195 -13.30 -9.49 5.10
C VAL A 195 -12.66 -10.10 6.34
N HIS A 196 -13.41 -10.74 7.25
CA HIS A 196 -12.83 -11.36 8.46
C HIS A 196 -11.81 -12.47 8.16
N GLY A 197 -12.06 -13.28 7.10
CA GLY A 197 -11.10 -14.29 6.65
C GLY A 197 -9.78 -13.67 6.21
N ILE A 198 -9.88 -12.60 5.42
CA ILE A 198 -8.74 -11.87 4.89
C ILE A 198 -7.98 -11.15 6.02
N VAL A 199 -8.70 -10.45 6.92
CA VAL A 199 -8.11 -9.77 8.09
C VAL A 199 -7.31 -10.74 8.94
N ARG A 200 -7.82 -11.95 9.17
CA ARG A 200 -7.11 -12.99 9.93
C ARG A 200 -5.85 -13.47 9.20
N GLU A 201 -5.91 -13.66 7.88
CA GLU A 201 -4.76 -14.03 7.06
C GLU A 201 -3.66 -12.97 7.09
N LEU A 202 -4.05 -11.71 7.16
CA LEU A 202 -3.16 -10.55 7.16
C LEU A 202 -2.73 -10.11 8.58
N ASN A 203 -2.76 -11.01 9.55
CA ASN A 203 -2.37 -10.74 10.95
C ASN A 203 -3.11 -9.55 11.58
N ASN A 204 -4.45 -9.53 11.43
CA ASN A 204 -5.36 -8.49 11.92
C ASN A 204 -5.17 -7.10 11.29
N GLU A 205 -4.71 -7.03 10.04
CA GLU A 205 -4.69 -5.79 9.26
C GLU A 205 -6.12 -5.29 9.00
N ASN A 206 -6.42 -4.05 9.38
CA ASN A 206 -7.75 -3.47 9.17
C ASN A 206 -7.97 -3.12 7.69
N LEU A 207 -9.12 -3.49 7.14
CA LEU A 207 -9.46 -3.26 5.74
C LEU A 207 -10.59 -2.25 5.61
N ASP A 208 -10.33 -1.14 4.91
CA ASP A 208 -11.30 -0.12 4.55
C ASP A 208 -11.62 -0.25 3.05
N VAL A 209 -12.86 -0.57 2.71
CA VAL A 209 -13.31 -0.65 1.32
C VAL A 209 -14.08 0.64 0.98
N VAL A 210 -13.71 1.28 -0.10
CA VAL A 210 -14.33 2.53 -0.57
C VAL A 210 -14.77 2.42 -2.02
N ASN A 211 -15.88 3.08 -2.39
CA ASN A 211 -16.31 3.17 -3.77
C ASN A 211 -15.36 4.05 -4.57
N TYR A 212 -14.82 3.52 -5.65
CA TYR A 212 -14.04 4.29 -6.62
C TYR A 212 -14.92 5.28 -7.38
N THR A 213 -14.33 6.36 -7.84
CA THR A 213 -14.94 7.34 -8.76
C THR A 213 -13.84 8.13 -9.44
N ASP A 214 -14.08 8.51 -10.70
CA ASP A 214 -13.16 9.37 -11.46
C ASP A 214 -13.19 10.83 -10.98
N ASN A 215 -14.22 11.22 -10.22
CA ASN A 215 -14.28 12.54 -9.60
C ASN A 215 -13.30 12.60 -8.42
N ALA A 216 -12.18 13.29 -8.61
CA ALA A 216 -11.10 13.36 -7.64
C ALA A 216 -11.56 13.93 -6.28
N LYS A 217 -12.43 14.96 -6.26
CA LYS A 217 -12.97 15.53 -5.00
C LYS A 217 -13.75 14.49 -4.21
N LEU A 218 -14.67 13.80 -4.88
CA LEU A 218 -15.49 12.78 -4.27
C LEU A 218 -14.66 11.55 -3.85
N PHE A 219 -13.62 11.20 -4.63
CA PHE A 219 -12.73 10.09 -4.29
C PHE A 219 -11.91 10.39 -3.04
N ILE A 220 -11.36 11.60 -2.91
CA ILE A 220 -10.63 12.03 -1.72
C ILE A 220 -11.55 12.04 -0.49
N GLN A 221 -12.80 12.54 -0.64
CA GLN A 221 -13.79 12.50 0.45
C GLN A 221 -14.05 11.07 0.93
N ARG A 222 -14.27 10.14 0.00
CA ARG A 222 -14.48 8.72 0.33
C ARG A 222 -13.24 8.07 0.95
N ALA A 223 -12.06 8.40 0.44
CA ALA A 223 -10.79 7.86 0.94
C ALA A 223 -10.46 8.32 2.37
N LEU A 224 -10.90 9.51 2.78
CA LEU A 224 -10.70 10.04 4.13
C LEU A 224 -11.77 9.60 5.14
N ALA A 225 -12.79 8.84 4.71
CA ALA A 225 -13.75 8.30 5.66
C ALA A 225 -13.05 7.62 6.86
N PRO A 226 -13.61 7.75 8.10
CA PRO A 226 -14.94 8.26 8.47
C PRO A 226 -15.01 9.77 8.73
N ALA A 227 -14.00 10.58 8.37
CA ALA A 227 -14.04 12.03 8.55
C ALA A 227 -15.07 12.66 7.61
N ALA A 228 -15.88 13.57 8.16
CA ALA A 228 -16.78 14.40 7.38
C ALA A 228 -16.03 15.63 6.86
N ILE A 229 -15.96 15.77 5.54
CA ILE A 229 -15.23 16.85 4.86
C ILE A 229 -16.21 17.94 4.45
N THR A 230 -15.86 19.19 4.70
CA THR A 230 -16.67 20.36 4.32
C THR A 230 -16.39 20.74 2.86
N SER A 231 -15.12 20.92 2.51
CA SER A 231 -14.73 21.27 1.14
C SER A 231 -13.36 20.68 0.75
N VAL A 232 -13.14 20.56 -0.56
CA VAL A 232 -11.88 20.08 -1.13
C VAL A 232 -11.49 20.98 -2.29
N ASN A 233 -10.30 21.56 -2.21
CA ASN A 233 -9.65 22.25 -3.32
C ASN A 233 -8.59 21.33 -3.93
N ILE A 234 -8.59 21.20 -5.25
CA ILE A 234 -7.67 20.30 -5.97
C ILE A 234 -6.79 21.11 -6.90
N ASP A 235 -5.52 20.83 -6.83
CA ASP A 235 -4.50 21.21 -7.81
C ASP A 235 -4.08 19.94 -8.58
N ASP A 236 -4.66 19.76 -9.76
CA ASP A 236 -4.41 18.58 -10.60
C ASP A 236 -3.00 18.58 -11.21
N GLU A 237 -2.41 19.76 -11.41
CA GLU A 237 -1.08 19.89 -12.00
C GLU A 237 0.00 19.38 -11.04
N ASN A 238 -0.12 19.75 -9.76
CA ASN A 238 0.83 19.35 -8.71
C ASN A 238 0.39 18.10 -7.93
N LYS A 239 -0.76 17.52 -8.26
CA LYS A 239 -1.37 16.40 -7.51
C LYS A 239 -1.48 16.68 -6.01
N LYS A 240 -1.98 17.88 -5.68
CA LYS A 240 -2.25 18.30 -4.32
C LYS A 240 -3.74 18.48 -4.07
N ALA A 241 -4.17 18.22 -2.86
CA ALA A 241 -5.54 18.44 -2.41
C ALA A 241 -5.52 19.08 -1.02
N GLU A 242 -6.18 20.23 -0.90
CA GLU A 242 -6.43 20.90 0.37
C GLU A 242 -7.83 20.53 0.83
N VAL A 243 -7.90 19.96 2.01
CA VAL A 243 -9.14 19.45 2.59
C VAL A 243 -9.50 20.24 3.83
N PHE A 244 -10.67 20.86 3.80
CA PHE A 244 -11.19 21.68 4.91
C PHE A 244 -12.21 20.88 5.71
N LEU A 245 -12.05 20.89 7.03
CA LEU A 245 -12.83 20.08 7.96
C LEU A 245 -13.13 20.88 9.24
N LYS A 246 -14.25 20.57 9.86
CA LYS A 246 -14.53 21.05 11.21
C LYS A 246 -13.47 20.54 12.19
N PRO A 247 -13.16 21.30 13.26
CA PRO A 247 -12.11 20.95 14.22
C PRO A 247 -12.24 19.54 14.81
N ASP A 248 -13.46 19.07 15.05
CA ASP A 248 -13.76 17.74 15.61
C ASP A 248 -13.49 16.59 14.61
N GLN A 249 -13.44 16.87 13.29
CA GLN A 249 -13.20 15.88 12.24
C GLN A 249 -11.72 15.72 11.87
N VAL A 250 -10.88 16.70 12.20
CA VAL A 250 -9.44 16.70 11.82
C VAL A 250 -8.73 15.46 12.35
N SER A 251 -8.96 15.10 13.61
CA SER A 251 -8.35 13.90 14.20
C SER A 251 -8.77 12.61 13.52
N LYS A 252 -10.00 12.53 12.99
CA LYS A 252 -10.49 11.37 12.22
C LYS A 252 -9.85 11.31 10.83
N ALA A 253 -9.69 12.47 10.16
CA ALA A 253 -9.05 12.55 8.84
C ALA A 253 -7.59 12.13 8.91
N ILE A 254 -6.85 12.58 9.91
CA ILE A 254 -5.45 12.22 10.12
C ILE A 254 -5.35 10.74 10.54
N GLY A 255 -6.20 10.32 11.47
CA GLY A 255 -6.19 8.98 12.05
C GLY A 255 -5.01 8.73 13.00
N ARG A 256 -5.01 7.57 13.64
CA ARG A 256 -3.95 7.16 14.57
C ARG A 256 -2.59 7.12 13.83
N GLY A 257 -1.61 7.86 14.33
CA GLY A 257 -0.27 7.92 13.73
C GLY A 257 -0.24 8.44 12.28
N GLY A 258 -1.26 9.19 11.83
CA GLY A 258 -1.34 9.68 10.46
C GLY A 258 -1.69 8.63 9.41
N MET A 259 -2.08 7.43 9.82
CA MET A 259 -2.31 6.31 8.88
C MET A 259 -3.46 6.57 7.92
N ASN A 260 -4.55 7.22 8.38
CA ASN A 260 -5.72 7.43 7.53
C ASN A 260 -5.41 8.37 6.37
N ILE A 261 -4.80 9.51 6.65
CA ILE A 261 -4.39 10.49 5.62
C ILE A 261 -3.31 9.92 4.69
N LYS A 262 -2.32 9.19 5.24
CA LYS A 262 -1.27 8.54 4.46
C LYS A 262 -1.84 7.53 3.47
N LEU A 263 -2.74 6.66 3.92
CA LEU A 263 -3.38 5.68 3.05
C LEU A 263 -4.31 6.33 2.03
N ALA A 264 -5.03 7.40 2.42
CA ALA A 264 -5.86 8.16 1.50
C ALA A 264 -5.01 8.82 0.40
N SER A 265 -3.86 9.43 0.77
CA SER A 265 -2.91 9.99 -0.21
C SER A 265 -2.36 8.93 -1.17
N MET A 266 -1.96 7.76 -0.64
CA MET A 266 -1.49 6.65 -1.48
C MET A 266 -2.58 6.12 -2.41
N LEU A 267 -3.83 6.02 -1.92
CA LEU A 267 -4.96 5.48 -2.70
C LEU A 267 -5.38 6.42 -3.82
N THR A 268 -5.43 7.72 -3.53
CA THR A 268 -5.89 8.75 -4.47
C THR A 268 -4.79 9.28 -5.38
N GLU A 269 -3.52 9.07 -5.01
CA GLU A 269 -2.32 9.63 -5.69
C GLU A 269 -2.25 11.16 -5.60
N TYR A 270 -2.89 11.75 -4.58
CA TYR A 270 -2.78 13.16 -4.24
C TYR A 270 -2.08 13.34 -2.91
N THR A 271 -1.23 14.35 -2.80
CA THR A 271 -0.76 14.83 -1.50
C THR A 271 -1.90 15.58 -0.82
N ILE A 272 -2.36 15.08 0.30
CA ILE A 272 -3.54 15.63 0.99
C ILE A 272 -3.06 16.46 2.18
N ASP A 273 -3.38 17.75 2.17
CA ASP A 273 -3.17 18.67 3.27
C ASP A 273 -4.51 18.98 3.95
N VAL A 274 -4.52 18.89 5.29
CA VAL A 274 -5.74 19.04 6.09
C VAL A 274 -5.72 20.38 6.81
N PHE A 275 -6.76 21.18 6.59
CA PHE A 275 -6.96 22.48 7.20
C PHE A 275 -8.21 22.47 8.08
N ARG A 276 -8.15 23.20 9.18
CA ARG A 276 -9.33 23.46 10.00
C ARG A 276 -10.16 24.55 9.32
N GLU A 277 -11.44 24.30 9.20
CA GLU A 277 -12.39 25.34 8.87
C GLU A 277 -12.48 26.26 10.09
N VAL A 278 -12.05 27.51 9.92
CA VAL A 278 -12.33 28.57 10.89
C VAL A 278 -13.73 29.03 10.53
N ASP A 279 -14.66 28.93 11.46
CA ASP A 279 -15.98 29.57 11.28
C ASP A 279 -15.72 31.07 11.15
N ASP A 280 -15.83 31.62 9.93
CA ASP A 280 -15.72 33.08 9.69
C ASP A 280 -16.72 33.88 10.53
N ASN A 281 -17.76 33.24 11.04
CA ASN A 281 -18.70 33.83 11.96
C ASN A 281 -18.14 34.08 13.40
N GLU A 282 -17.00 33.45 13.76
CA GLU A 282 -16.32 33.77 15.03
C GLU A 282 -15.24 34.85 14.85
N ALA A 283 -14.72 35.03 13.61
CA ALA A 283 -13.69 36.04 13.34
C ALA A 283 -14.28 37.44 13.02
N ASP A 284 -15.49 37.51 12.45
CA ASP A 284 -16.12 38.78 12.06
C ASP A 284 -16.90 39.50 13.18
N GLU A 285 -17.02 38.88 14.37
CA GLU A 285 -17.73 39.50 15.52
C GLU A 285 -16.85 39.68 16.76
N ASP A 286 -15.54 39.46 16.69
CA ASP A 286 -14.69 39.68 17.87
C ASP A 286 -13.93 41.01 17.72
N ILE A 287 -14.27 41.94 18.59
CA ILE A 287 -13.78 43.32 18.57
C ILE A 287 -12.58 43.41 19.50
N TYR A 288 -11.47 44.01 19.01
CA TYR A 288 -10.30 44.25 19.86
C TYR A 288 -10.60 45.27 20.95
N LEU A 289 -10.05 45.08 22.15
CA LEU A 289 -10.27 45.96 23.27
C LEU A 289 -9.82 47.40 22.99
N ASP A 290 -8.90 47.62 22.07
CA ASP A 290 -8.44 48.97 21.67
C ASP A 290 -9.56 49.81 21.03
N GLU A 291 -10.57 49.19 20.45
CA GLU A 291 -11.69 49.88 19.82
C GLU A 291 -12.64 50.51 20.88
N PHE A 292 -12.54 50.02 22.13
CA PHE A 292 -13.32 50.54 23.25
C PHE A 292 -12.57 51.64 24.06
N SER A 293 -11.49 52.20 23.52
CA SER A 293 -10.68 53.27 24.18
C SER A 293 -11.45 54.53 24.50
N ASP A 294 -12.60 54.76 23.85
CA ASP A 294 -13.50 55.89 24.12
C ASP A 294 -14.46 55.63 25.30
N GLU A 295 -14.69 54.35 25.66
CA GLU A 295 -15.65 53.94 26.69
C GLU A 295 -14.97 53.27 27.91
N ILE A 296 -13.79 52.69 27.72
CA ILE A 296 -12.98 52.05 28.76
C ILE A 296 -11.63 52.75 28.86
N ASP A 297 -11.23 53.11 30.07
CA ASP A 297 -9.97 53.77 30.33
C ASP A 297 -8.79 52.94 29.80
N GLN A 298 -7.83 53.55 29.11
CA GLN A 298 -6.69 52.90 28.48
C GLN A 298 -5.89 52.02 29.45
N TRP A 299 -5.72 52.45 30.71
CA TRP A 299 -4.96 51.66 31.69
C TRP A 299 -5.68 50.36 32.06
N VAL A 300 -7.02 50.30 31.98
CA VAL A 300 -7.81 49.06 32.17
C VAL A 300 -7.63 48.14 31.01
N ILE A 301 -7.67 48.66 29.78
CA ILE A 301 -7.40 47.91 28.55
C ILE A 301 -6.01 47.29 28.63
N ASP A 302 -5.00 48.08 28.99
CA ASP A 302 -3.61 47.61 29.10
C ASP A 302 -3.44 46.53 30.17
N ALA A 303 -4.12 46.66 31.30
CA ALA A 303 -4.13 45.68 32.38
C ALA A 303 -4.77 44.34 31.94
N ILE A 304 -5.89 44.38 31.21
CA ILE A 304 -6.56 43.18 30.69
C ILE A 304 -5.72 42.51 29.58
N LYS A 305 -5.10 43.28 28.70
CA LYS A 305 -4.14 42.76 27.69
C LYS A 305 -2.89 42.15 28.33
N GLY A 306 -2.42 42.72 29.43
CA GLY A 306 -1.29 42.20 30.20
C GLY A 306 -1.47 40.78 30.72
N ILE A 307 -2.71 40.30 30.86
CA ILE A 307 -3.05 38.93 31.23
C ILE A 307 -3.38 38.05 30.05
N GLY A 308 -3.23 38.56 28.78
CA GLY A 308 -3.38 37.79 27.55
C GLY A 308 -4.82 37.76 27.01
N LEU A 309 -5.66 38.73 27.35
CA LEU A 309 -7.02 38.88 26.83
C LEU A 309 -7.06 40.13 25.93
N ASP A 310 -7.01 39.92 24.61
CA ASP A 310 -6.87 41.00 23.61
C ASP A 310 -8.21 41.43 22.99
N THR A 311 -9.26 40.61 23.15
CA THR A 311 -10.56 40.82 22.49
C THR A 311 -11.74 40.84 23.47
N ALA A 312 -12.83 41.50 23.09
CA ALA A 312 -14.03 41.66 23.90
C ALA A 312 -14.66 40.29 24.26
N LYS A 313 -14.75 39.35 23.34
CA LYS A 313 -15.26 38.00 23.62
C LYS A 313 -14.39 37.21 24.59
N GLN A 314 -13.05 37.36 24.51
CA GLN A 314 -12.15 36.71 25.47
C GLN A 314 -12.40 37.20 26.88
N VAL A 315 -12.63 38.52 27.05
CA VAL A 315 -12.95 39.13 28.35
C VAL A 315 -14.30 38.65 28.86
N LEU A 316 -15.35 38.65 28.02
CA LEU A 316 -16.69 38.18 28.39
C LEU A 316 -16.75 36.70 28.77
N ASN A 317 -15.88 35.86 28.16
CA ASN A 317 -15.77 34.43 28.46
C ASN A 317 -14.83 34.12 29.63
N ALA A 318 -14.02 35.09 30.07
CA ALA A 318 -13.10 34.90 31.18
C ALA A 318 -13.85 34.86 32.53
N PRO A 319 -13.43 34.06 33.50
CA PRO A 319 -13.98 34.09 34.84
C PRO A 319 -13.73 35.47 35.49
N ARG A 320 -14.77 36.10 36.07
CA ARG A 320 -14.69 37.40 36.71
C ARG A 320 -13.52 37.53 37.71
N ASN A 321 -13.29 36.48 38.49
CA ASN A 321 -12.20 36.43 39.45
C ASN A 321 -10.80 36.54 38.80
N LEU A 322 -10.64 36.13 37.53
CA LEU A 322 -9.38 36.24 36.79
C LEU A 322 -9.02 37.72 36.51
N LEU A 323 -10.03 38.55 36.18
CA LEU A 323 -9.85 39.96 35.91
C LEU A 323 -9.52 40.73 37.21
N ILE A 324 -10.15 40.35 38.33
CA ILE A 324 -9.89 40.97 39.63
C ILE A 324 -8.49 40.62 40.15
N GLU A 325 -8.14 39.32 40.17
CA GLU A 325 -6.89 38.82 40.77
C GLU A 325 -5.64 39.02 39.91
N LYS A 326 -5.75 38.86 38.58
CA LYS A 326 -4.59 38.92 37.69
C LYS A 326 -4.40 40.23 36.96
N ALA A 327 -5.49 40.92 36.60
CA ALA A 327 -5.39 42.26 36.04
C ALA A 327 -5.37 43.37 37.10
N ASP A 328 -5.49 43.00 38.41
CA ASP A 328 -5.46 43.89 39.57
C ASP A 328 -6.52 45.02 39.47
N LEU A 329 -7.72 44.63 39.00
CA LEU A 329 -8.85 45.55 38.80
C LEU A 329 -9.84 45.46 39.98
N GLU A 330 -10.42 46.60 40.37
CA GLU A 330 -11.49 46.63 41.35
C GLU A 330 -12.79 46.02 40.80
N GLU A 331 -13.58 45.37 41.64
CA GLU A 331 -14.85 44.71 41.25
C GLU A 331 -15.77 45.61 40.44
N GLU A 332 -15.88 46.88 40.84
CA GLU A 332 -16.73 47.89 40.22
C GLU A 332 -16.22 48.21 38.78
N THR A 333 -14.93 48.25 38.58
CA THR A 333 -14.29 48.46 37.28
C THR A 333 -14.52 47.25 36.35
N VAL A 334 -14.39 46.05 36.88
CA VAL A 334 -14.64 44.81 36.10
C VAL A 334 -16.10 44.73 35.66
N ASP A 335 -17.05 45.08 36.54
CA ASP A 335 -18.48 45.12 36.23
C ASP A 335 -18.79 46.15 35.15
N ASN A 336 -18.15 47.30 35.20
CA ASN A 336 -18.30 48.35 34.19
C ASN A 336 -17.80 47.89 32.82
N VAL A 337 -16.60 47.29 32.77
CA VAL A 337 -16.03 46.72 31.54
C VAL A 337 -16.94 45.67 30.94
N ILE A 338 -17.40 44.72 31.74
CA ILE A 338 -18.29 43.64 31.26
C ILE A 338 -19.60 44.21 30.71
N ASN A 339 -20.15 45.25 31.34
CA ASN A 339 -21.38 45.88 30.88
C ASN A 339 -21.18 46.65 29.57
N VAL A 340 -20.08 47.40 29.41
CA VAL A 340 -19.73 48.10 28.17
C VAL A 340 -19.60 47.11 27.05
N LEU A 341 -18.78 46.04 27.23
CA LEU A 341 -18.58 45.03 26.20
C LEU A 341 -19.85 44.26 25.83
N ARG A 342 -20.76 43.98 26.79
CA ARG A 342 -22.06 43.33 26.50
C ARG A 342 -23.00 44.21 25.68
N THR A 343 -23.01 45.50 25.91
CA THR A 343 -23.92 46.41 25.21
C THR A 343 -23.64 46.44 23.70
N GLU A 344 -22.40 46.20 23.28
CA GLU A 344 -22.03 46.16 21.88
C GLU A 344 -22.47 44.86 21.19
N PHE A 345 -22.50 43.74 21.90
CA PHE A 345 -22.95 42.45 21.37
C PHE A 345 -24.46 42.20 21.47
N GLU A 346 -25.22 43.07 22.16
CA GLU A 346 -26.68 42.95 22.27
C GLU A 346 -27.43 43.86 21.25
N GLN A 347 -26.70 44.59 20.38
CA GLN A 347 -27.28 45.34 19.25
C GLN A 347 -27.25 44.48 17.98
#